data_3e3d8c4fd8854d70bb6ae4bb30568d29
#
_entry.id   3e3d8c4fd8854d70bb6ae4bb30568d29
#
_cell.length_a   1.000
_cell.length_b   1.000
_cell.length_c   1.000
_cell.angle_alpha   90.00
_cell.angle_beta   90.00
_cell.angle_gamma   90.00
#
_symmetry.space_group_name_H-M   'P 1'
#
loop_
_entity.id
_entity.type
_entity.pdbx_description
1 polymer ?
#
loop_
_entity_poly.entity_id
_entity_poly.type
_entity_poly.pdbx_seq_one_letter_code
_entity_poly.pdbx_strand_id
1 'polypeptide(L)'
;MIQVANQQKLVFAWGVVLLVVRTTNLLSLFVEWVKLFPDDVTRGEKMRKWLLTICLMFINVTCKSGDCFDLAGRDYKIDPDLLRAISWKESRYRVNAIGINPVTGYGSGLMQVDSQHFNELARYGIKPEHLTTDPCMNIYTGAYYLAIAFKKRGVSWEAVGAYNAGFRKTERQNQRRLAYASDVYRIYSGIKNSKGIQLRASEKPLSKMNSSQKN
;
A
#
# COMPACT_ATOMS: atom_id res chain seq x y z
N MET A 1 16.64 -6.84 -14.03
CA MET A 1 16.33 -5.92 -12.91
C MET A 1 16.03 -4.48 -13.35
N ILE A 2 16.55 -4.01 -14.44
CA ILE A 2 16.33 -2.63 -14.99
C ILE A 2 14.91 -2.41 -15.54
N GLN A 3 14.23 -3.45 -16.01
CA GLN A 3 12.87 -3.34 -16.58
C GLN A 3 11.77 -3.02 -15.54
N VAL A 4 11.91 -3.44 -14.28
CA VAL A 4 10.89 -3.22 -13.25
C VAL A 4 10.87 -1.76 -12.78
N ALA A 5 12.04 -1.13 -12.68
CA ALA A 5 12.14 0.29 -12.26
C ALA A 5 11.60 1.26 -13.33
N ASN A 6 11.75 0.92 -14.61
CA ASN A 6 11.23 1.74 -15.73
C ASN A 6 9.71 1.60 -15.87
N GLN A 7 9.14 0.44 -15.55
CA GLN A 7 7.70 0.22 -15.54
C GLN A 7 6.99 1.05 -14.45
N GLN A 8 7.61 1.23 -13.28
CA GLN A 8 6.98 2.02 -12.21
C GLN A 8 6.92 3.52 -12.51
N LYS A 9 7.96 4.11 -13.12
CA LYS A 9 7.91 5.51 -13.56
C LYS A 9 6.88 5.74 -14.66
N LEU A 10 6.74 4.80 -15.59
CA LEU A 10 5.75 4.85 -16.66
C LEU A 10 4.32 4.66 -16.12
N VAL A 11 4.09 3.74 -15.18
CA VAL A 11 2.77 3.51 -14.59
C VAL A 11 2.30 4.73 -13.78
N PHE A 12 3.20 5.39 -13.03
CA PHE A 12 2.86 6.63 -12.29
C PHE A 12 2.56 7.80 -13.23
N ALA A 13 3.40 8.00 -14.26
CA ALA A 13 3.19 9.07 -15.24
C ALA A 13 1.93 8.83 -16.10
N TRP A 14 1.70 7.60 -16.54
CA TRP A 14 0.53 7.23 -17.35
C TRP A 14 -0.76 7.15 -16.53
N GLY A 15 -0.71 6.73 -15.27
CA GLY A 15 -1.87 6.70 -14.38
C GLY A 15 -2.44 8.09 -14.13
N VAL A 16 -1.59 9.08 -13.85
CA VAL A 16 -2.00 10.48 -13.66
C VAL A 16 -2.45 11.10 -14.98
N VAL A 17 -1.73 10.87 -16.08
CA VAL A 17 -2.11 11.39 -17.40
C VAL A 17 -3.41 10.74 -17.90
N LEU A 18 -3.62 9.44 -17.73
CA LEU A 18 -4.86 8.76 -18.12
C LEU A 18 -6.06 9.19 -17.24
N LEU A 19 -5.86 9.49 -15.96
CA LEU A 19 -6.94 9.95 -15.08
C LEU A 19 -7.36 11.39 -15.44
N VAL A 20 -6.40 12.27 -15.71
CA VAL A 20 -6.68 13.66 -16.15
C VAL A 20 -7.25 13.68 -17.56
N VAL A 21 -6.73 12.88 -18.48
CA VAL A 21 -7.25 12.77 -19.87
C VAL A 21 -8.66 12.14 -19.89
N ARG A 22 -8.95 11.18 -19.01
CA ARG A 22 -10.27 10.54 -18.96
C ARG A 22 -11.36 11.46 -18.41
N THR A 23 -11.04 12.33 -17.45
CA THR A 23 -12.02 13.30 -16.90
C THR A 23 -12.26 14.48 -17.82
N THR A 24 -11.23 15.01 -18.45
CA THR A 24 -11.33 16.14 -19.39
C THR A 24 -11.99 15.75 -20.72
N ASN A 25 -11.69 14.56 -21.26
CA ASN A 25 -12.29 14.11 -22.51
C ASN A 25 -13.77 13.74 -22.38
N LEU A 26 -14.22 13.18 -21.25
CA LEU A 26 -15.64 12.88 -21.07
C LEU A 26 -16.49 14.17 -20.95
N LEU A 27 -15.97 15.18 -20.27
CA LEU A 27 -16.66 16.47 -20.16
C LEU A 27 -16.68 17.22 -21.51
N SER A 28 -15.56 17.22 -22.25
CA SER A 28 -15.47 17.88 -23.56
C SER A 28 -16.31 17.13 -24.60
N LEU A 29 -16.31 15.82 -24.61
CA LEU A 29 -17.16 15.00 -25.49
C LEU A 29 -18.64 15.18 -25.16
N PHE A 30 -18.99 15.32 -23.87
CA PHE A 30 -20.36 15.59 -23.47
C PHE A 30 -20.82 16.99 -23.87
N VAL A 31 -19.96 18.01 -23.74
CA VAL A 31 -20.24 19.38 -24.19
C VAL A 31 -20.39 19.45 -25.71
N GLU A 32 -19.53 18.75 -26.47
CA GLU A 32 -19.66 18.67 -27.94
C GLU A 32 -20.89 17.87 -28.35
N TRP A 33 -21.22 16.80 -27.62
CA TRP A 33 -22.42 16.01 -27.87
C TRP A 33 -23.71 16.79 -27.64
N VAL A 34 -23.76 17.64 -26.58
CA VAL A 34 -24.92 18.52 -26.30
C VAL A 34 -25.12 19.59 -27.40
N LYS A 35 -24.03 20.04 -28.05
CA LYS A 35 -24.10 20.99 -29.17
C LYS A 35 -24.65 20.37 -30.47
N LEU A 36 -24.65 19.05 -30.60
CA LEU A 36 -25.16 18.32 -31.77
C LEU A 36 -26.68 18.14 -31.78
N PHE A 37 -27.37 18.49 -30.66
CA PHE A 37 -28.83 18.44 -30.62
C PHE A 37 -29.41 19.76 -31.12
N PRO A 38 -30.34 19.71 -32.11
CA PRO A 38 -31.02 20.92 -32.59
C PRO A 38 -31.80 21.59 -31.46
N ASP A 39 -31.84 22.93 -31.49
CA ASP A 39 -32.48 23.77 -30.45
C ASP A 39 -33.97 23.44 -30.23
N ASP A 40 -34.64 22.78 -31.18
CA ASP A 40 -36.03 22.37 -31.07
C ASP A 40 -36.29 21.30 -30.01
N VAL A 41 -35.30 20.49 -29.66
CA VAL A 41 -35.45 19.42 -28.68
C VAL A 41 -35.31 19.95 -27.25
N THR A 42 -34.68 21.11 -27.07
CA THR A 42 -34.41 21.72 -25.75
C THR A 42 -35.53 22.59 -25.22
N ARG A 43 -36.60 22.82 -25.99
CA ARG A 43 -37.72 23.73 -25.67
C ARG A 43 -38.68 23.20 -24.60
N GLY A 44 -38.56 21.94 -24.18
CA GLY A 44 -39.34 21.37 -23.09
C GLY A 44 -38.66 21.53 -21.74
N GLU A 45 -39.13 22.42 -20.86
CA GLU A 45 -38.62 22.55 -19.46
C GLU A 45 -38.50 21.22 -18.72
N LYS A 46 -39.36 20.27 -19.06
CA LYS A 46 -39.35 18.91 -18.51
C LYS A 46 -38.10 18.12 -18.91
N MET A 47 -37.66 18.20 -20.19
CA MET A 47 -36.46 17.47 -20.65
C MET A 47 -35.19 18.06 -20.09
N ARG A 48 -35.08 19.39 -19.94
CA ARG A 48 -33.93 20.03 -19.30
C ARG A 48 -33.78 19.64 -17.84
N LYS A 49 -34.90 19.51 -17.12
CA LYS A 49 -34.89 18.96 -15.73
C LYS A 49 -34.48 17.52 -15.67
N TRP A 50 -34.91 16.66 -16.61
CA TRP A 50 -34.52 15.27 -16.72
C TRP A 50 -33.03 15.09 -17.02
N LEU A 51 -32.48 15.86 -17.94
CA LEU A 51 -31.05 15.83 -18.28
C LEU A 51 -30.18 16.29 -17.11
N LEU A 52 -30.60 17.32 -16.37
CA LEU A 52 -29.92 17.76 -15.15
C LEU A 52 -29.98 16.70 -14.04
N THR A 53 -31.11 16.01 -13.89
CA THR A 53 -31.26 14.94 -12.90
C THR A 53 -30.40 13.72 -13.24
N ILE A 54 -30.30 13.36 -14.51
CA ILE A 54 -29.41 12.29 -15.00
C ILE A 54 -27.94 12.69 -14.79
N CYS A 55 -27.56 13.92 -15.11
CA CYS A 55 -26.21 14.40 -14.90
C CYS A 55 -25.83 14.40 -13.40
N LEU A 56 -26.75 14.77 -12.52
CA LEU A 56 -26.55 14.73 -11.06
C LEU A 56 -26.46 13.29 -10.52
N MET A 57 -27.13 12.31 -11.13
CA MET A 57 -27.00 10.91 -10.75
C MET A 57 -25.63 10.30 -11.13
N PHE A 58 -24.97 10.79 -12.18
CA PHE A 58 -23.64 10.32 -12.58
C PHE A 58 -22.49 10.97 -11.80
N ILE A 59 -22.74 12.07 -11.06
CA ILE A 59 -21.70 12.76 -10.26
C ILE A 59 -21.36 12.01 -8.95
N ASN A 60 -22.18 11.05 -8.53
CA ASN A 60 -21.95 10.27 -7.31
C ASN A 60 -21.07 9.02 -7.52
N VAL A 61 -20.25 8.92 -8.56
CA VAL A 61 -19.13 7.98 -8.58
C VAL A 61 -18.07 8.55 -7.63
N THR A 62 -18.29 8.36 -6.34
CA THR A 62 -17.24 8.51 -5.34
C THR A 62 -16.17 7.50 -5.69
N CYS A 63 -15.17 7.93 -6.44
CA CYS A 63 -13.91 7.22 -6.55
C CYS A 63 -13.39 7.13 -5.10
N LYS A 64 -13.66 6.01 -4.44
CA LYS A 64 -13.07 5.72 -3.14
C LYS A 64 -11.58 5.59 -3.39
N SER A 65 -10.87 6.70 -3.29
CA SER A 65 -9.42 6.71 -3.31
C SER A 65 -8.99 5.82 -2.14
N GLY A 66 -8.50 4.64 -2.46
CA GLY A 66 -7.88 3.78 -1.44
C GLY A 66 -6.77 4.57 -0.78
N ASP A 67 -6.59 4.42 0.53
CA ASP A 67 -5.44 4.99 1.19
C ASP A 67 -4.14 4.34 0.67
N CYS A 68 -2.99 4.91 1.03
CA CYS A 68 -1.71 4.42 0.51
C CYS A 68 -1.41 2.97 0.91
N PHE A 69 -2.01 2.44 1.99
CA PHE A 69 -1.90 1.03 2.34
C PHE A 69 -2.66 0.15 1.35
N ASP A 70 -3.86 0.57 0.92
CA ASP A 70 -4.65 -0.16 -0.07
C ASP A 70 -3.95 -0.16 -1.43
N LEU A 71 -3.39 0.99 -1.83
CA LEU A 71 -2.66 1.12 -3.09
C LEU A 71 -1.39 0.25 -3.09
N ALA A 72 -0.55 0.38 -2.07
CA ALA A 72 0.67 -0.42 -1.95
C ALA A 72 0.37 -1.92 -1.83
N GLY A 73 -0.68 -2.27 -1.06
CA GLY A 73 -1.14 -3.66 -0.92
C GLY A 73 -1.54 -4.27 -2.25
N ARG A 74 -2.32 -3.54 -3.06
CA ARG A 74 -2.70 -3.95 -4.41
C ARG A 74 -1.48 -4.16 -5.32
N ASP A 75 -0.56 -3.19 -5.34
CA ASP A 75 0.55 -3.16 -6.29
C ASP A 75 1.62 -4.22 -5.95
N TYR A 76 1.84 -4.48 -4.65
CA TYR A 76 2.76 -5.53 -4.18
C TYR A 76 2.08 -6.87 -3.89
N LYS A 77 0.74 -6.99 -4.06
CA LYS A 77 -0.07 -8.17 -3.74
C LYS A 77 0.08 -8.61 -2.28
N ILE A 78 0.07 -7.64 -1.40
CA ILE A 78 0.14 -7.78 0.06
C ILE A 78 -1.19 -7.35 0.65
N ASP A 79 -1.70 -8.09 1.64
CA ASP A 79 -2.90 -7.64 2.36
C ASP A 79 -2.66 -6.24 2.97
N PRO A 80 -3.46 -5.22 2.61
CA PRO A 80 -3.30 -3.86 3.15
C PRO A 80 -3.35 -3.80 4.67
N ASP A 81 -4.12 -4.69 5.30
CA ASP A 81 -4.23 -4.73 6.75
C ASP A 81 -2.96 -5.28 7.41
N LEU A 82 -2.19 -6.11 6.69
CA LEU A 82 -0.86 -6.51 7.14
C LEU A 82 0.12 -5.32 7.11
N LEU A 83 0.09 -4.50 6.07
CA LEU A 83 0.89 -3.27 6.03
C LEU A 83 0.49 -2.30 7.14
N ARG A 84 -0.81 -2.16 7.44
CA ARG A 84 -1.32 -1.37 8.57
C ARG A 84 -0.83 -1.92 9.90
N ALA A 85 -0.84 -3.25 10.08
CA ALA A 85 -0.38 -3.91 11.30
C ALA A 85 1.12 -3.68 11.53
N ILE A 86 1.94 -3.76 10.48
CA ILE A 86 3.37 -3.45 10.54
C ILE A 86 3.56 -1.98 10.89
N SER A 87 2.91 -1.05 10.21
CA SER A 87 3.01 0.39 10.50
C SER A 87 2.62 0.72 11.94
N TRP A 88 1.56 0.08 12.45
CA TRP A 88 1.20 0.22 13.86
C TRP A 88 2.27 -0.32 14.80
N LYS A 89 2.85 -1.47 14.50
CA LYS A 89 3.94 -2.06 15.30
C LYS A 89 5.18 -1.16 15.30
N GLU A 90 5.56 -0.63 14.14
CA GLU A 90 6.79 0.13 13.94
C GLU A 90 6.72 1.54 14.53
N SER A 91 5.65 2.28 14.27
CA SER A 91 5.59 3.71 14.59
C SER A 91 4.32 4.17 15.30
N ARG A 92 3.31 3.31 15.48
CA ARG A 92 1.95 3.72 15.88
C ARG A 92 1.36 4.74 14.90
N TYR A 93 1.58 4.55 13.61
CA TYR A 93 1.18 5.44 12.51
C TYR A 93 1.79 6.85 12.57
N ARG A 94 2.91 7.04 13.24
CA ARG A 94 3.59 8.34 13.27
C ARG A 94 4.43 8.52 12.00
N VAL A 95 4.04 9.51 11.17
CA VAL A 95 4.67 9.78 9.88
C VAL A 95 6.15 10.15 10.03
N ASN A 96 6.48 10.97 11.01
CA ASN A 96 7.83 11.50 11.26
C ASN A 96 8.60 10.72 12.33
N ALA A 97 8.21 9.47 12.62
CA ALA A 97 8.90 8.67 13.63
C ALA A 97 10.35 8.37 13.20
N ILE A 98 11.27 8.53 14.14
CA ILE A 98 12.65 8.06 14.03
C ILE A 98 12.90 7.08 15.17
N GLY A 99 13.28 5.85 14.82
CA GLY A 99 13.60 4.79 15.77
C GLY A 99 15.08 4.42 15.71
N ILE A 100 15.80 4.64 16.79
CA ILE A 100 17.26 4.33 16.84
C ILE A 100 17.47 2.83 16.84
N ASN A 101 18.33 2.35 15.94
CA ASN A 101 18.82 0.99 15.89
C ASN A 101 20.34 0.99 16.06
N PRO A 102 20.86 0.54 17.21
CA PRO A 102 22.31 0.60 17.49
C PRO A 102 23.19 -0.17 16.53
N VAL A 103 22.59 -1.10 15.75
CA VAL A 103 23.33 -1.97 14.84
C VAL A 103 23.34 -1.43 13.40
N THR A 104 22.23 -0.86 12.94
CA THR A 104 22.06 -0.46 11.54
C THR A 104 21.87 1.05 11.34
N GLY A 105 21.73 1.81 12.43
CA GLY A 105 21.54 3.25 12.41
C GLY A 105 20.16 3.66 12.93
N TYR A 106 19.18 3.89 12.07
CA TYR A 106 17.83 4.27 12.50
C TYR A 106 16.77 3.89 11.47
N GLY A 107 15.54 3.71 11.94
CA GLY A 107 14.35 3.54 11.11
C GLY A 107 13.62 4.86 10.93
N SER A 108 13.02 5.07 9.77
CA SER A 108 12.33 6.30 9.37
C SER A 108 10.87 6.08 9.03
N GLY A 109 10.01 6.92 9.60
CA GLY A 109 8.60 7.07 9.24
C GLY A 109 7.72 5.92 9.68
N LEU A 110 6.56 5.80 9.02
CA LEU A 110 5.47 4.88 9.35
C LEU A 110 5.91 3.42 9.46
N MET A 111 6.72 2.96 8.49
CA MET A 111 7.15 1.57 8.34
C MET A 111 8.58 1.36 8.87
N GLN A 112 9.18 2.37 9.50
CA GLN A 112 10.54 2.35 10.05
C GLN A 112 11.58 1.80 9.06
N VAL A 113 11.61 2.40 7.86
CA VAL A 113 12.58 2.04 6.82
C VAL A 113 13.98 2.31 7.33
N ASP A 114 14.81 1.26 7.39
CA ASP A 114 16.13 1.32 8.00
C ASP A 114 17.13 2.11 7.15
N SER A 115 17.95 2.94 7.78
CA SER A 115 18.95 3.80 7.15
C SER A 115 20.02 3.05 6.36
N GLN A 116 20.26 1.78 6.67
CA GLN A 116 21.15 0.93 5.84
C GLN A 116 20.71 0.83 4.37
N HIS A 117 19.45 1.11 4.07
CA HIS A 117 18.87 1.05 2.73
C HIS A 117 18.96 2.37 1.95
N PHE A 118 19.38 3.46 2.57
CA PHE A 118 19.31 4.79 1.95
C PHE A 118 20.17 4.92 0.69
N ASN A 119 21.34 4.29 0.65
CA ASN A 119 22.20 4.28 -0.54
C ASN A 119 21.54 3.54 -1.73
N GLU A 120 20.78 2.47 -1.44
CA GLU A 120 19.99 1.77 -2.45
C GLU A 120 18.82 2.64 -2.91
N LEU A 121 18.07 3.21 -1.98
CA LEU A 121 16.90 4.04 -2.24
C LEU A 121 17.25 5.32 -3.02
N ALA A 122 18.40 5.91 -2.76
CA ALA A 122 18.89 7.09 -3.48
C ALA A 122 19.01 6.85 -5.01
N ARG A 123 19.30 5.62 -5.46
CA ARG A 123 19.34 5.26 -6.88
C ARG A 123 17.96 5.38 -7.55
N TYR A 124 16.90 5.33 -6.76
CA TYR A 124 15.51 5.50 -7.20
C TYR A 124 14.97 6.91 -6.93
N GLY A 125 15.85 7.84 -6.48
CA GLY A 125 15.49 9.22 -6.16
C GLY A 125 14.75 9.36 -4.82
N ILE A 126 14.76 8.32 -3.98
CA ILE A 126 14.14 8.35 -2.64
C ILE A 126 15.20 8.80 -1.64
N LYS A 127 14.97 9.98 -1.05
CA LYS A 127 15.84 10.57 -0.04
C LYS A 127 15.32 10.27 1.37
N PRO A 128 16.18 10.31 2.41
CA PRO A 128 15.77 10.05 3.78
C PRO A 128 14.61 10.94 4.26
N GLU A 129 14.62 12.22 3.89
CA GLU A 129 13.55 13.17 4.22
C GLU A 129 12.20 12.79 3.65
N HIS A 130 12.14 12.18 2.45
CA HIS A 130 10.88 11.71 1.87
C HIS A 130 10.21 10.65 2.76
N LEU A 131 11.01 9.85 3.47
CA LEU A 131 10.50 8.78 4.33
C LEU A 131 9.86 9.28 5.63
N THR A 132 10.06 10.55 5.97
CA THR A 132 9.47 11.17 7.17
C THR A 132 8.46 12.26 6.86
N THR A 133 8.35 12.67 5.59
CA THR A 133 7.44 13.74 5.15
C THR A 133 6.36 13.24 4.20
N ASP A 134 6.61 12.15 3.47
CA ASP A 134 5.64 11.54 2.54
C ASP A 134 5.19 10.16 3.06
N PRO A 135 3.97 10.09 3.64
CA PRO A 135 3.41 8.82 4.13
C PRO A 135 3.32 7.74 3.06
N CYS A 136 2.92 8.12 1.83
CA CYS A 136 2.78 7.16 0.74
C CYS A 136 4.12 6.60 0.31
N MET A 137 5.13 7.44 0.15
CA MET A 137 6.49 7.02 -0.16
C MET A 137 7.02 6.04 0.89
N ASN A 138 6.79 6.32 2.16
CA ASN A 138 7.21 5.44 3.25
C ASN A 138 6.51 4.08 3.21
N ILE A 139 5.17 4.07 3.05
CA ILE A 139 4.36 2.84 2.97
C ILE A 139 4.79 1.99 1.78
N TYR A 140 4.95 2.58 0.60
CA TYR A 140 5.40 1.88 -0.60
C TYR A 140 6.80 1.29 -0.43
N THR A 141 7.71 2.05 0.19
CA THR A 141 9.08 1.57 0.48
C THR A 141 9.06 0.40 1.47
N GLY A 142 8.25 0.49 2.53
CA GLY A 142 8.06 -0.62 3.47
C GLY A 142 7.46 -1.87 2.81
N ALA A 143 6.43 -1.69 1.98
CA ALA A 143 5.81 -2.77 1.21
C ALA A 143 6.82 -3.44 0.25
N TYR A 144 7.71 -2.66 -0.39
CA TYR A 144 8.79 -3.18 -1.22
C TYR A 144 9.72 -4.12 -0.44
N TYR A 145 10.20 -3.73 0.76
CA TYR A 145 11.06 -4.59 1.57
C TYR A 145 10.32 -5.82 2.12
N LEU A 146 9.04 -5.72 2.43
CA LEU A 146 8.23 -6.88 2.79
C LEU A 146 8.05 -7.83 1.60
N ALA A 147 7.85 -7.31 0.39
CA ALA A 147 7.77 -8.11 -0.83
C ALA A 147 9.10 -8.85 -1.11
N ILE A 148 10.25 -8.22 -0.83
CA ILE A 148 11.55 -8.90 -0.88
C ILE A 148 11.61 -10.07 0.11
N ALA A 149 11.10 -9.87 1.32
CA ALA A 149 11.06 -10.94 2.31
C ALA A 149 10.17 -12.10 1.85
N PHE A 150 9.00 -11.81 1.30
CA PHE A 150 8.11 -12.81 0.71
C PHE A 150 8.73 -13.54 -0.48
N LYS A 151 9.46 -12.82 -1.35
CA LYS A 151 10.19 -13.45 -2.46
C LYS A 151 11.26 -14.43 -1.98
N LYS A 152 11.93 -14.13 -0.86
CA LYS A 152 13.02 -14.96 -0.32
C LYS A 152 12.54 -16.15 0.52
N ARG A 153 11.39 -16.05 1.18
CA ARG A 153 10.92 -17.05 2.18
C ARG A 153 9.50 -17.55 1.95
N GLY A 154 8.89 -17.18 0.81
CA GLY A 154 7.47 -17.43 0.58
C GLY A 154 6.60 -16.45 1.40
N VAL A 155 5.29 -16.43 1.10
CA VAL A 155 4.31 -15.65 1.85
C VAL A 155 4.03 -16.38 3.17
N SER A 156 4.64 -15.91 4.25
CA SER A 156 4.62 -16.57 5.55
C SER A 156 4.88 -15.59 6.69
N TRP A 157 4.49 -15.95 7.91
CA TRP A 157 4.79 -15.17 9.11
C TRP A 157 6.31 -15.10 9.39
N GLU A 158 7.06 -16.13 8.97
CA GLU A 158 8.51 -16.07 9.04
C GLU A 158 9.09 -14.95 8.17
N ALA A 159 8.53 -14.74 6.97
CA ALA A 159 8.93 -13.66 6.10
C ALA A 159 8.52 -12.29 6.69
N VAL A 160 7.36 -12.18 7.33
CA VAL A 160 6.97 -10.98 8.09
C VAL A 160 7.99 -10.72 9.21
N GLY A 161 8.40 -11.75 9.94
CA GLY A 161 9.45 -11.64 10.94
C GLY A 161 10.80 -11.18 10.37
N ALA A 162 11.12 -11.64 9.15
CA ALA A 162 12.37 -11.26 8.47
C ALA A 162 12.40 -9.79 8.02
N TYR A 163 11.25 -9.14 7.89
CA TYR A 163 11.18 -7.69 7.67
C TYR A 163 11.96 -6.91 8.74
N ASN A 164 11.79 -7.27 10.01
CA ASN A 164 12.50 -6.64 11.13
C ASN A 164 13.87 -7.27 11.41
N ALA A 165 13.95 -8.61 11.45
CA ALA A 165 15.12 -9.33 11.96
C ALA A 165 16.09 -9.83 10.86
N GLY A 166 15.75 -9.60 9.59
CA GLY A 166 16.59 -10.01 8.46
C GLY A 166 16.65 -11.54 8.23
N PHE A 167 17.62 -11.98 7.43
CA PHE A 167 17.64 -13.33 6.85
C PHE A 167 18.70 -14.25 7.44
N ARG A 168 19.54 -13.82 8.39
CA ARG A 168 20.59 -14.65 9.00
C ARG A 168 19.98 -15.87 9.68
N LYS A 169 20.62 -17.04 9.50
CA LYS A 169 20.18 -18.33 10.04
C LYS A 169 20.81 -18.60 11.42
N THR A 170 20.59 -17.71 12.40
CA THR A 170 21.01 -17.93 13.77
C THR A 170 19.80 -18.08 14.67
N GLU A 171 19.92 -18.83 15.77
CA GLU A 171 18.84 -19.04 16.73
C GLU A 171 18.32 -17.71 17.27
N ARG A 172 19.22 -16.80 17.62
CA ARG A 172 18.85 -15.44 18.07
C ARG A 172 18.00 -14.71 17.04
N GLN A 173 18.34 -14.79 15.73
CA GLN A 173 17.55 -14.14 14.68
C GLN A 173 16.22 -14.85 14.45
N ASN A 174 16.17 -16.19 14.59
CA ASN A 174 14.92 -16.93 14.52
C ASN A 174 13.96 -16.48 15.62
N GLN A 175 14.41 -16.40 16.86
CA GLN A 175 13.61 -15.94 18.00
C GLN A 175 13.11 -14.50 17.77
N ARG A 176 13.95 -13.59 17.26
CA ARG A 176 13.54 -12.22 16.91
C ARG A 176 12.46 -12.20 15.82
N ARG A 177 12.61 -13.04 14.77
CA ARG A 177 11.59 -13.15 13.71
C ARG A 177 10.26 -13.63 14.28
N LEU A 178 10.28 -14.65 15.11
CA LEU A 178 9.08 -15.22 15.73
C LEU A 178 8.39 -14.21 16.64
N ALA A 179 9.14 -13.53 17.49
CA ALA A 179 8.61 -12.50 18.39
C ALA A 179 7.96 -11.35 17.61
N TYR A 180 8.66 -10.83 16.60
CA TYR A 180 8.13 -9.77 15.74
C TYR A 180 6.87 -10.22 15.00
N ALA A 181 6.92 -11.39 14.35
CA ALA A 181 5.78 -11.94 13.62
C ALA A 181 4.56 -12.15 14.53
N SER A 182 4.76 -12.63 15.76
CA SER A 182 3.69 -12.80 16.74
C SER A 182 3.03 -11.48 17.12
N ASP A 183 3.81 -10.43 17.32
CA ASP A 183 3.28 -9.10 17.61
C ASP A 183 2.46 -8.53 16.46
N VAL A 184 2.99 -8.64 15.23
CA VAL A 184 2.29 -8.17 14.01
C VAL A 184 1.02 -8.99 13.79
N TYR A 185 1.06 -10.32 13.98
CA TYR A 185 -0.12 -11.18 13.84
C TYR A 185 -1.25 -10.77 14.79
N ARG A 186 -0.92 -10.48 16.05
CA ARG A 186 -1.92 -10.03 17.04
C ARG A 186 -2.59 -8.72 16.61
N ILE A 187 -1.79 -7.76 16.10
CA ILE A 187 -2.32 -6.48 15.61
C ILE A 187 -3.17 -6.71 14.35
N TYR A 188 -2.68 -7.48 13.41
CA TYR A 188 -3.38 -7.84 12.18
C TYR A 188 -4.73 -8.50 12.45
N SER A 189 -4.74 -9.48 13.36
CA SER A 189 -5.97 -10.15 13.79
C SER A 189 -6.98 -9.16 14.41
N GLY A 190 -6.49 -8.22 15.24
CA GLY A 190 -7.32 -7.16 15.79
C GLY A 190 -7.97 -6.28 14.72
N ILE A 191 -7.19 -5.87 13.70
CA ILE A 191 -7.69 -5.09 12.55
C ILE A 191 -8.76 -5.89 11.79
N LYS A 192 -8.51 -7.17 11.49
CA LYS A 192 -9.47 -8.03 10.78
C LYS A 192 -10.76 -8.21 11.58
N ASN A 193 -10.66 -8.47 12.85
CA ASN A 193 -11.83 -8.66 13.72
C ASN A 193 -12.67 -7.37 13.84
N SER A 194 -12.02 -6.21 13.94
CA SER A 194 -12.72 -4.91 13.98
C SER A 194 -13.49 -4.62 12.69
N LYS A 195 -13.06 -5.18 11.56
CA LYS A 195 -13.73 -5.08 10.26
C LYS A 195 -14.80 -6.17 10.05
N GLY A 196 -15.06 -7.02 11.04
CA GLY A 196 -15.98 -8.16 10.93
C GLY A 196 -15.49 -9.28 10.02
N ILE A 197 -14.19 -9.31 9.72
CA ILE A 197 -13.56 -10.34 8.88
C ILE A 197 -12.94 -11.37 9.82
N GLN A 198 -13.52 -12.58 9.85
CA GLN A 198 -12.91 -13.67 10.59
C GLN A 198 -11.72 -14.24 9.82
N LEU A 199 -10.59 -14.36 10.50
CA LEU A 199 -9.43 -15.05 9.96
C LEU A 199 -9.77 -16.55 9.82
N ARG A 200 -9.57 -17.11 8.62
CA ARG A 200 -9.81 -18.54 8.41
C ARG A 200 -8.82 -19.36 9.26
N ALA A 201 -9.32 -20.43 9.86
CA ALA A 201 -8.52 -21.35 10.68
C ALA A 201 -7.40 -22.09 9.90
N SER A 202 -7.31 -21.86 8.58
CA SER A 202 -6.29 -22.42 7.70
C SER A 202 -4.90 -21.76 7.80
N GLU A 203 -4.78 -20.63 8.49
CA GLU A 203 -3.46 -20.05 8.74
C GLU A 203 -2.75 -20.90 9.80
N LYS A 204 -1.63 -21.48 9.40
CA LYS A 204 -0.78 -22.32 10.27
C LYS A 204 -0.48 -21.54 11.56
N PRO A 205 -0.86 -22.03 12.74
CA PRO A 205 -0.59 -21.32 14.00
C PRO A 205 0.91 -21.09 14.14
N LEU A 206 1.32 -19.93 14.64
CA LEU A 206 2.71 -19.56 14.87
C LEU A 206 3.50 -20.60 15.69
N SER A 207 2.79 -21.36 16.55
CA SER A 207 3.37 -22.47 17.32
C SER A 207 3.95 -23.61 16.44
N LYS A 208 3.44 -23.76 15.21
CA LYS A 208 3.97 -24.77 14.26
C LYS A 208 5.22 -24.31 13.51
N MET A 209 5.58 -23.04 13.58
CA MET A 209 6.85 -22.57 12.99
C MET A 209 8.08 -23.08 13.73
N ASN A 210 7.96 -23.35 15.04
CA ASN A 210 9.07 -23.90 15.86
C ASN A 210 9.34 -25.38 15.64
N SER A 211 8.35 -26.18 15.22
CA SER A 211 8.52 -27.62 15.09
C SER A 211 9.16 -28.05 13.77
N SER A 212 9.15 -27.18 12.76
CA SER A 212 9.69 -27.47 11.42
C SER A 212 11.22 -27.26 11.30
N GLN A 213 11.87 -26.73 12.35
CA GLN A 213 13.31 -26.42 12.35
C GLN A 213 14.14 -27.37 13.25
N LYS A 214 13.53 -28.39 13.83
CA LYS A 214 14.23 -29.41 14.68
C LYS A 214 14.63 -30.68 13.96
N ASN A 215 14.47 -30.75 12.63
CA ASN A 215 14.97 -31.85 11.82
C ASN A 215 16.09 -31.40 10.89
#